data_6715be18c402975590986c533b676023
#
_entry.id   6715be18c402975590986c533b676023
#
_cell.length_a   1.000
_cell.length_b   1.000
_cell.length_c   1.000
_cell.angle_alpha   90.00
_cell.angle_beta   90.00
_cell.angle_gamma   90.00
#
_symmetry.space_group_name_H-M   'P 1'
#
loop_
_entity.id
_entity.type
_entity.pdbx_description
1 polymer ?
#
loop_
_entity_poly.entity_id
_entity_poly.type
_entity_poly.pdbx_seq_one_letter_code
_entity_poly.pdbx_strand_id
1 'polypeptide(L)'
;MIDSRRTDHAVVLGGSMAGLLAARVLADVFARVTVVERDRYPQAPQSRRGVPQAAHLHVLLMRGLDILKDLFPGIDGDLIGHGAVPIDTGADLKWLTPGGWGPQFHSGLRKLAFSRELLDWLVQRHLAARSNVHWRDGWEARSLLSAGGCVTGVRIHDGEHGEDLDADLVVDATGRRSRLTDWMRDAGFVAPAETVVTAFLGYSSRTYERPPGEERGWKAVFIQAAPPLSNRAGVLFPIEGNRWCCTLGGGNKEYPPQDEAEFLAFARSLRAPVLHEVISRARPLSPVATYRATENRWRLYHELAAPPEGLVAFGDSVCAFNPVYGQGITVAALGAVVLGQVLRSGAGGLPRRFYRELAAVVRSPWMLATSEDCRYPLAEGGRLTRGVRVMQKYVDRVVAVSCRDLTVRRLWLEVFHMLKPPSALFRPHILGRVVLGGA
;
A
#
# COMPACT_ATOMS: atom_id res chain seq x y z
N MET A 1 -37.93 5.24 17.02
CA MET A 1 -37.89 4.09 16.09
C MET A 1 -36.69 4.33 15.20
N ILE A 2 -35.68 3.49 15.35
CA ILE A 2 -34.45 3.54 14.56
C ILE A 2 -34.84 3.03 13.19
N ASP A 3 -34.77 3.93 12.21
CA ASP A 3 -35.00 3.67 10.82
C ASP A 3 -34.15 2.45 10.40
N SER A 4 -34.81 1.39 9.93
CA SER A 4 -34.14 0.20 9.41
C SER A 4 -33.30 0.66 8.26
N ARG A 5 -31.97 0.68 8.43
CA ARG A 5 -31.05 1.20 7.43
C ARG A 5 -31.35 0.54 6.11
N ARG A 6 -31.56 1.37 5.11
CA ARG A 6 -31.46 0.96 3.73
C ARG A 6 -30.06 0.35 3.53
N THR A 7 -29.99 -0.93 3.25
CA THR A 7 -28.79 -1.67 2.86
C THR A 7 -29.00 -2.25 1.47
N ASP A 8 -29.73 -1.50 0.65
CA ASP A 8 -30.14 -1.98 -0.66
C ASP A 8 -28.99 -1.83 -1.65
N HIS A 9 -28.35 -0.66 -1.70
CA HIS A 9 -27.34 -0.39 -2.70
C HIS A 9 -26.14 0.40 -2.16
N ALA A 10 -24.94 -0.12 -2.36
CA ALA A 10 -23.68 0.59 -2.18
C ALA A 10 -22.98 0.82 -3.52
N VAL A 11 -22.39 1.99 -3.71
CA VAL A 11 -21.57 2.32 -4.89
C VAL A 11 -20.14 2.56 -4.46
N VAL A 12 -19.19 1.87 -5.08
CA VAL A 12 -17.74 2.01 -4.87
C VAL A 12 -17.13 2.69 -6.08
N LEU A 13 -16.48 3.83 -5.85
CA LEU A 13 -15.78 4.60 -6.87
C LEU A 13 -14.31 4.24 -6.90
N GLY A 14 -13.84 3.70 -8.02
CA GLY A 14 -12.48 3.17 -8.20
C GLY A 14 -12.40 1.66 -7.92
N GLY A 15 -11.94 0.92 -8.90
CA GLY A 15 -11.88 -0.55 -8.90
C GLY A 15 -10.43 -1.08 -8.87
N SER A 16 -9.51 -0.42 -8.16
CA SER A 16 -8.21 -0.96 -7.78
C SER A 16 -8.28 -1.58 -6.38
N MET A 17 -7.16 -2.02 -5.81
CA MET A 17 -7.12 -2.81 -4.57
C MET A 17 -8.02 -2.25 -3.44
N ALA A 18 -7.97 -0.95 -3.18
CA ALA A 18 -8.81 -0.35 -2.13
C ALA A 18 -10.31 -0.52 -2.41
N GLY A 19 -10.74 -0.23 -3.65
CA GLY A 19 -12.14 -0.38 -4.03
C GLY A 19 -12.59 -1.84 -4.05
N LEU A 20 -11.75 -2.76 -4.54
CA LEU A 20 -12.06 -4.20 -4.53
C LEU A 20 -12.23 -4.74 -3.09
N LEU A 21 -11.37 -4.29 -2.17
CA LEU A 21 -11.47 -4.66 -0.75
C LEU A 21 -12.70 -4.06 -0.08
N ALA A 22 -13.03 -2.80 -0.38
CA ALA A 22 -14.26 -2.17 0.10
C ALA A 22 -15.49 -2.89 -0.45
N ALA A 23 -15.56 -3.14 -1.77
CA ALA A 23 -16.66 -3.84 -2.40
C ALA A 23 -16.85 -5.25 -1.81
N ARG A 24 -15.75 -5.95 -1.48
CA ARG A 24 -15.80 -7.27 -0.87
C ARG A 24 -16.56 -7.27 0.47
N VAL A 25 -16.25 -6.33 1.37
CA VAL A 25 -16.91 -6.28 2.68
C VAL A 25 -18.32 -5.69 2.60
N LEU A 26 -18.58 -4.79 1.65
CA LEU A 26 -19.90 -4.27 1.37
C LEU A 26 -20.84 -5.37 0.84
N ALA A 27 -20.35 -6.27 0.01
CA ALA A 27 -21.11 -7.38 -0.54
C ALA A 27 -21.61 -8.39 0.53
N ASP A 28 -21.10 -8.35 1.74
CA ASP A 28 -21.61 -9.15 2.87
C ASP A 28 -22.81 -8.48 3.58
N VAL A 29 -23.12 -7.20 3.27
CA VAL A 29 -24.12 -6.40 4.01
C VAL A 29 -25.18 -5.81 3.07
N PHE A 30 -24.77 -5.40 1.87
CA PHE A 30 -25.67 -4.76 0.89
C PHE A 30 -26.24 -5.77 -0.08
N ALA A 31 -27.53 -5.59 -0.44
CA ALA A 31 -28.18 -6.41 -1.45
C ALA A 31 -27.53 -6.24 -2.84
N ARG A 32 -27.03 -5.04 -3.13
CA ARG A 32 -26.33 -4.72 -4.36
C ARG A 32 -25.11 -3.85 -4.09
N VAL A 33 -23.98 -4.16 -4.73
CA VAL A 33 -22.75 -3.35 -4.73
C VAL A 33 -22.37 -3.06 -6.18
N THR A 34 -22.28 -1.79 -6.54
CA THR A 34 -21.82 -1.38 -7.89
C THR A 34 -20.40 -0.81 -7.77
N VAL A 35 -19.46 -1.39 -8.53
CA VAL A 35 -18.09 -0.88 -8.65
C VAL A 35 -17.99 -0.06 -9.93
N VAL A 36 -17.69 1.23 -9.80
CA VAL A 36 -17.47 2.16 -10.91
C VAL A 36 -15.97 2.31 -11.12
N GLU A 37 -15.48 1.94 -12.30
CA GLU A 37 -14.05 2.00 -12.65
C GLU A 37 -13.87 2.62 -14.03
N ARG A 38 -12.98 3.60 -14.15
CA ARG A 38 -12.75 4.31 -15.42
C ARG A 38 -12.00 3.46 -16.46
N ASP A 39 -11.17 2.50 -16.00
CA ASP A 39 -10.52 1.55 -16.90
C ASP A 39 -11.44 0.35 -17.16
N ARG A 40 -11.26 -0.31 -18.30
CA ARG A 40 -11.83 -1.64 -18.54
C ARG A 40 -10.94 -2.70 -17.89
N TYR A 41 -11.55 -3.70 -17.27
CA TYR A 41 -10.81 -4.80 -16.66
C TYR A 41 -10.24 -5.74 -17.72
N PRO A 42 -8.93 -6.04 -17.65
CA PRO A 42 -8.30 -6.97 -18.59
C PRO A 42 -8.69 -8.42 -18.29
N GLN A 43 -8.67 -9.26 -19.31
CA GLN A 43 -8.96 -10.70 -19.19
C GLN A 43 -7.80 -11.51 -18.62
N ALA A 44 -6.60 -10.94 -18.54
CA ALA A 44 -5.37 -11.55 -18.00
C ALA A 44 -4.60 -10.53 -17.14
N PRO A 45 -3.62 -10.95 -16.33
CA PRO A 45 -2.78 -10.04 -15.57
C PRO A 45 -2.09 -9.02 -16.48
N GLN A 46 -2.52 -7.77 -16.41
CA GLN A 46 -2.06 -6.69 -17.28
C GLN A 46 -2.19 -5.34 -16.58
N SER A 47 -1.24 -4.43 -16.85
CA SER A 47 -1.29 -3.05 -16.36
C SER A 47 -2.52 -2.31 -16.89
N ARG A 48 -3.12 -1.46 -16.04
CA ARG A 48 -4.22 -0.56 -16.37
C ARG A 48 -3.76 0.89 -16.33
N ARG A 49 -4.34 1.72 -17.19
CA ARG A 49 -3.99 3.15 -17.30
C ARG A 49 -4.24 3.91 -15.99
N GLY A 50 -5.28 3.54 -15.26
CA GLY A 50 -5.64 4.11 -13.96
C GLY A 50 -4.74 3.70 -12.80
N VAL A 51 -3.86 2.71 -13.00
CA VAL A 51 -2.96 2.17 -11.98
C VAL A 51 -1.50 2.25 -12.46
N PRO A 52 -0.96 3.46 -12.75
CA PRO A 52 0.37 3.62 -13.32
C PRO A 52 1.49 3.09 -12.41
N GLN A 53 1.26 3.03 -11.11
CA GLN A 53 2.20 2.46 -10.14
C GLN A 53 2.36 0.94 -10.29
N ALA A 54 1.50 0.23 -11.01
CA ALA A 54 1.57 -1.23 -11.16
C ALA A 54 2.88 -1.70 -11.82
N ALA A 55 3.50 -0.87 -12.66
CA ALA A 55 4.79 -1.16 -13.29
C ALA A 55 5.99 -1.24 -12.30
N HIS A 56 5.78 -0.87 -11.04
CA HIS A 56 6.81 -0.90 -9.99
C HIS A 56 6.60 -2.11 -9.07
N LEU A 57 7.68 -2.47 -8.34
CA LEU A 57 7.57 -3.53 -7.36
C LEU A 57 6.56 -3.16 -6.27
N HIS A 58 5.66 -4.07 -6.00
CA HIS A 58 4.75 -4.02 -4.86
C HIS A 58 5.06 -5.14 -3.88
N VAL A 59 5.23 -4.78 -2.62
CA VAL A 59 5.39 -5.77 -1.55
C VAL A 59 4.10 -5.78 -0.74
N LEU A 60 3.41 -6.91 -0.75
CA LEU A 60 2.32 -7.15 0.19
C LEU A 60 2.92 -7.63 1.51
N LEU A 61 2.68 -6.91 2.61
CA LEU A 61 3.12 -7.32 3.93
C LEU A 61 2.30 -8.54 4.39
N MET A 62 2.87 -9.36 5.26
CA MET A 62 2.22 -10.62 5.68
C MET A 62 0.83 -10.37 6.30
N ARG A 63 0.68 -9.34 7.14
CA ARG A 63 -0.63 -8.98 7.68
C ARG A 63 -1.66 -8.68 6.60
N GLY A 64 -1.25 -8.04 5.51
CA GLY A 64 -2.12 -7.79 4.36
C GLY A 64 -2.51 -9.09 3.65
N LEU A 65 -1.56 -10.01 3.47
CA LEU A 65 -1.83 -11.33 2.87
C LEU A 65 -2.79 -12.16 3.74
N ASP A 66 -2.62 -12.16 5.07
CA ASP A 66 -3.53 -12.85 5.98
C ASP A 66 -4.96 -12.33 5.84
N ILE A 67 -5.16 -11.00 5.81
CA ILE A 67 -6.48 -10.40 5.61
C ILE A 67 -7.05 -10.73 4.22
N LEU A 68 -6.21 -10.74 3.19
CA LEU A 68 -6.68 -11.14 1.85
C LEU A 68 -7.16 -12.59 1.82
N LYS A 69 -6.48 -13.51 2.52
CA LYS A 69 -6.91 -14.92 2.64
C LYS A 69 -8.25 -15.05 3.37
N ASP A 70 -8.47 -14.23 4.41
CA ASP A 70 -9.75 -14.19 5.13
C ASP A 70 -10.90 -13.65 4.24
N LEU A 71 -10.62 -12.60 3.44
CA LEU A 71 -11.61 -11.98 2.57
C LEU A 71 -11.87 -12.77 1.27
N PHE A 72 -10.85 -13.45 0.76
CA PHE A 72 -10.86 -14.20 -0.49
C PHE A 72 -10.24 -15.58 -0.27
N PRO A 73 -10.97 -16.54 0.31
CA PRO A 73 -10.47 -17.88 0.58
C PRO A 73 -9.91 -18.53 -0.69
N GLY A 74 -8.69 -19.10 -0.60
CA GLY A 74 -7.99 -19.73 -1.72
C GLY A 74 -7.09 -18.79 -2.55
N ILE A 75 -7.10 -17.47 -2.31
CA ILE A 75 -6.33 -16.48 -3.08
C ILE A 75 -4.81 -16.78 -3.06
N ASP A 76 -4.27 -17.29 -1.97
CA ASP A 76 -2.85 -17.66 -1.87
C ASP A 76 -2.52 -18.87 -2.74
N GLY A 77 -3.40 -19.86 -2.80
CA GLY A 77 -3.30 -21.00 -3.72
C GLY A 77 -3.34 -20.56 -5.18
N ASP A 78 -4.26 -19.66 -5.52
CA ASP A 78 -4.37 -19.11 -6.87
C ASP A 78 -3.15 -18.28 -7.25
N LEU A 79 -2.63 -17.44 -6.35
CA LEU A 79 -1.39 -16.70 -6.57
C LEU A 79 -0.23 -17.66 -6.88
N ILE A 80 -0.05 -18.73 -6.09
CA ILE A 80 0.99 -19.74 -6.31
C ILE A 80 0.76 -20.47 -7.62
N GLY A 81 -0.49 -20.87 -7.91
CA GLY A 81 -0.86 -21.54 -9.16
C GLY A 81 -0.58 -20.72 -10.42
N HIS A 82 -0.60 -19.40 -10.30
CA HIS A 82 -0.22 -18.47 -11.37
C HIS A 82 1.25 -18.02 -11.31
N GLY A 83 2.07 -18.68 -10.49
CA GLY A 83 3.52 -18.51 -10.48
C GLY A 83 4.06 -17.51 -9.48
N ALA A 84 3.27 -17.04 -8.51
CA ALA A 84 3.80 -16.25 -7.40
C ALA A 84 4.86 -17.05 -6.62
N VAL A 85 5.95 -16.41 -6.25
CA VAL A 85 7.12 -17.07 -5.66
C VAL A 85 7.08 -16.96 -4.12
N PRO A 86 7.05 -18.10 -3.39
CA PRO A 86 7.16 -18.10 -1.95
C PRO A 86 8.54 -17.59 -1.48
N ILE A 87 8.54 -16.68 -0.51
CA ILE A 87 9.74 -16.07 0.09
C ILE A 87 9.67 -16.20 1.61
N ASP A 88 10.66 -16.85 2.22
CA ASP A 88 10.95 -16.69 3.65
C ASP A 88 11.76 -15.41 3.85
N THR A 89 11.19 -14.44 4.57
CA THR A 89 11.80 -13.11 4.70
C THR A 89 13.17 -13.14 5.40
N GLY A 90 13.43 -14.13 6.23
CA GLY A 90 14.73 -14.32 6.88
C GLY A 90 15.73 -15.06 6.00
N ALA A 91 15.32 -16.14 5.33
CA ALA A 91 16.23 -17.00 4.57
C ALA A 91 16.44 -16.49 3.13
N ASP A 92 15.37 -16.03 2.47
CA ASP A 92 15.37 -15.76 1.05
C ASP A 92 15.62 -14.28 0.68
N LEU A 93 15.49 -13.35 1.65
CA LEU A 93 15.68 -11.91 1.40
C LEU A 93 17.04 -11.44 1.91
N LYS A 94 17.94 -11.12 1.00
CA LYS A 94 19.21 -10.46 1.31
C LYS A 94 18.96 -8.96 1.49
N TRP A 95 19.03 -8.47 2.73
CA TRP A 95 18.62 -7.11 3.07
C TRP A 95 19.75 -6.30 3.70
N LEU A 96 20.21 -5.26 2.97
CA LEU A 96 21.12 -4.25 3.49
C LEU A 96 20.32 -3.10 4.10
N THR A 97 20.28 -3.05 5.42
CA THR A 97 19.68 -1.97 6.18
C THR A 97 20.69 -0.83 6.41
N PRO A 98 20.29 0.33 6.97
CA PRO A 98 21.25 1.33 7.43
C PRO A 98 22.29 0.79 8.45
N GLY A 99 21.91 -0.21 9.23
CA GLY A 99 22.80 -0.86 10.22
C GLY A 99 23.72 -1.95 9.68
N GLY A 100 23.61 -2.31 8.39
CA GLY A 100 24.39 -3.37 7.75
C GLY A 100 23.55 -4.49 7.15
N TRP A 101 24.21 -5.56 6.67
CA TRP A 101 23.54 -6.75 6.17
C TRP A 101 22.85 -7.51 7.31
N GLY A 102 21.58 -7.82 7.12
CA GLY A 102 20.86 -8.72 8.01
C GLY A 102 21.31 -10.17 7.84
N PRO A 103 21.37 -10.97 8.92
CA PRO A 103 21.66 -12.39 8.83
C PRO A 103 20.56 -13.14 8.09
N GLN A 104 20.94 -14.17 7.33
CA GLN A 104 20.02 -15.10 6.71
C GLN A 104 19.76 -16.29 7.65
N PHE A 105 18.49 -16.61 7.88
CA PHE A 105 18.05 -17.70 8.74
C PHE A 105 16.62 -18.10 8.41
N HIS A 106 16.23 -19.33 8.66
CA HIS A 106 14.86 -19.77 8.51
C HIS A 106 13.95 -19.08 9.53
N SER A 107 13.26 -18.05 9.09
CA SER A 107 12.39 -17.26 9.98
C SER A 107 10.99 -17.86 10.13
N GLY A 108 10.52 -18.65 9.18
CA GLY A 108 9.12 -19.09 9.08
C GLY A 108 8.16 -17.96 8.69
N LEU A 109 8.67 -16.73 8.47
CA LEU A 109 7.89 -15.58 8.03
C LEU A 109 7.77 -15.61 6.51
N ARG A 110 6.76 -16.34 6.03
CA ARG A 110 6.54 -16.59 4.60
C ARG A 110 5.60 -15.57 3.98
N LYS A 111 6.01 -14.98 2.88
CA LYS A 111 5.22 -14.12 2.01
C LYS A 111 5.27 -14.62 0.56
N LEU A 112 4.43 -14.04 -0.29
CA LEU A 112 4.42 -14.28 -1.72
C LEU A 112 4.98 -13.06 -2.45
N ALA A 113 5.80 -13.28 -3.47
CA ALA A 113 6.28 -12.27 -4.39
C ALA A 113 5.60 -12.48 -5.75
N PHE A 114 5.01 -11.42 -6.27
CA PHE A 114 4.21 -11.39 -7.48
C PHE A 114 4.13 -9.98 -8.04
N SER A 115 3.68 -9.82 -9.28
CA SER A 115 3.39 -8.50 -9.84
C SER A 115 2.08 -7.92 -9.28
N ARG A 116 1.95 -6.62 -9.33
CA ARG A 116 0.71 -5.94 -8.96
C ARG A 116 -0.45 -6.32 -9.87
N GLU A 117 -0.17 -6.52 -11.13
CA GLU A 117 -1.14 -6.94 -12.14
C GLU A 117 -1.77 -8.29 -11.81
N LEU A 118 -0.98 -9.25 -11.38
CA LEU A 118 -1.48 -10.57 -10.99
C LEU A 118 -2.39 -10.47 -9.76
N LEU A 119 -2.00 -9.69 -8.75
CA LEU A 119 -2.81 -9.51 -7.55
C LEU A 119 -4.15 -8.84 -7.86
N ASP A 120 -4.13 -7.70 -8.58
CA ASP A 120 -5.35 -6.96 -8.91
C ASP A 120 -6.31 -7.81 -9.74
N TRP A 121 -5.79 -8.58 -10.70
CA TRP A 121 -6.59 -9.45 -11.56
C TRP A 121 -7.24 -10.60 -10.78
N LEU A 122 -6.51 -11.29 -9.90
CA LEU A 122 -7.06 -12.38 -9.08
C LEU A 122 -8.11 -11.87 -8.09
N VAL A 123 -7.83 -10.77 -7.39
CA VAL A 123 -8.80 -10.18 -6.44
C VAL A 123 -10.08 -9.76 -7.16
N GLN A 124 -9.96 -9.15 -8.34
CA GLN A 124 -11.13 -8.79 -9.16
C GLN A 124 -11.93 -10.03 -9.57
N ARG A 125 -11.28 -11.13 -10.00
CA ARG A 125 -11.96 -12.38 -10.38
C ARG A 125 -12.69 -13.02 -9.20
N HIS A 126 -12.06 -13.09 -8.03
CA HIS A 126 -12.73 -13.60 -6.82
C HIS A 126 -13.94 -12.76 -6.45
N LEU A 127 -13.85 -11.44 -6.59
CA LEU A 127 -14.97 -10.55 -6.32
C LEU A 127 -16.09 -10.68 -7.37
N ALA A 128 -15.75 -10.85 -8.64
CA ALA A 128 -16.69 -11.00 -9.74
C ALA A 128 -17.53 -12.30 -9.64
N ALA A 129 -17.08 -13.29 -8.86
CA ALA A 129 -17.86 -14.50 -8.59
C ALA A 129 -19.07 -14.26 -7.65
N ARG A 130 -19.18 -13.07 -7.04
CA ARG A 130 -20.31 -12.71 -6.15
C ARG A 130 -21.46 -12.13 -6.98
N SER A 131 -22.63 -12.73 -6.88
CA SER A 131 -23.81 -12.39 -7.68
C SER A 131 -24.37 -10.99 -7.40
N ASN A 132 -24.10 -10.42 -6.21
CA ASN A 132 -24.55 -9.10 -5.81
C ASN A 132 -23.55 -7.98 -6.11
N VAL A 133 -22.43 -8.27 -6.80
CA VAL A 133 -21.44 -7.27 -7.22
C VAL A 133 -21.60 -7.00 -8.72
N HIS A 134 -21.84 -5.75 -9.05
CA HIS A 134 -22.07 -5.29 -10.40
C HIS A 134 -20.95 -4.36 -10.84
N TRP A 135 -20.57 -4.40 -12.11
CA TRP A 135 -19.43 -3.68 -12.66
C TRP A 135 -19.88 -2.60 -13.64
N ARG A 136 -19.36 -1.39 -13.47
CA ARG A 136 -19.44 -0.27 -14.39
C ARG A 136 -18.01 0.15 -14.78
N ASP A 137 -17.34 -0.70 -15.54
CA ASP A 137 -16.01 -0.43 -16.08
C ASP A 137 -16.10 0.43 -17.35
N GLY A 138 -15.16 1.33 -17.54
CA GLY A 138 -15.22 2.40 -18.55
C GLY A 138 -16.04 3.61 -18.09
N TRP A 139 -16.47 3.67 -16.81
CA TRP A 139 -17.25 4.77 -16.24
C TRP A 139 -16.46 5.53 -15.17
N GLU A 140 -16.61 6.84 -15.14
CA GLU A 140 -15.94 7.72 -14.17
C GLU A 140 -16.97 8.54 -13.39
N ALA A 141 -16.75 8.68 -12.07
CA ALA A 141 -17.55 9.55 -11.23
C ALA A 141 -17.30 11.04 -11.52
N ARG A 142 -18.35 11.86 -11.50
CA ARG A 142 -18.27 13.30 -11.77
C ARG A 142 -18.64 14.17 -10.58
N SER A 143 -19.69 13.81 -9.86
CA SER A 143 -20.20 14.59 -8.72
C SER A 143 -20.99 13.70 -7.78
N LEU A 144 -21.17 14.15 -6.54
CA LEU A 144 -22.09 13.55 -5.58
C LEU A 144 -23.52 13.99 -5.88
N LEU A 145 -24.48 13.11 -5.60
CA LEU A 145 -25.89 13.45 -5.44
C LEU A 145 -26.17 13.60 -3.95
N SER A 146 -26.89 14.64 -3.56
CA SER A 146 -27.17 14.90 -2.14
C SER A 146 -28.59 15.46 -1.94
N ALA A 147 -29.21 15.04 -0.84
CA ALA A 147 -30.50 15.53 -0.41
C ALA A 147 -30.58 15.49 1.12
N GLY A 148 -31.24 16.52 1.73
CA GLY A 148 -31.45 16.56 3.17
C GLY A 148 -30.16 16.50 4.03
N GLY A 149 -29.02 16.99 3.51
CA GLY A 149 -27.74 16.96 4.21
C GLY A 149 -27.02 15.59 4.18
N CYS A 150 -27.51 14.64 3.39
CA CYS A 150 -26.91 13.31 3.20
C CYS A 150 -26.50 13.14 1.74
N VAL A 151 -25.50 12.29 1.50
CA VAL A 151 -25.18 11.80 0.14
C VAL A 151 -26.15 10.67 -0.19
N THR A 152 -26.80 10.77 -1.35
CA THR A 152 -27.83 9.84 -1.81
C THR A 152 -27.44 9.09 -3.09
N GLY A 153 -26.25 9.38 -3.61
CA GLY A 153 -25.76 8.73 -4.82
C GLY A 153 -24.60 9.47 -5.47
N VAL A 154 -24.35 9.13 -6.72
CA VAL A 154 -23.26 9.70 -7.52
C VAL A 154 -23.66 9.80 -8.98
N ARG A 155 -23.24 10.87 -9.65
CA ARG A 155 -23.31 11.00 -11.11
C ARG A 155 -22.06 10.42 -11.74
N ILE A 156 -22.25 9.50 -12.69
CA ILE A 156 -21.17 8.86 -13.45
C ILE A 156 -21.33 9.16 -14.95
N HIS A 157 -20.25 8.96 -15.72
CA HIS A 157 -20.29 9.04 -17.18
C HIS A 157 -19.22 8.15 -17.83
N ASP A 158 -19.45 7.77 -19.10
CA ASP A 158 -18.54 6.95 -19.92
C ASP A 158 -17.79 7.75 -20.99
N GLY A 159 -17.95 9.06 -21.00
CA GLY A 159 -17.43 9.98 -22.03
C GLY A 159 -18.53 10.49 -22.98
N GLU A 160 -19.57 9.73 -23.22
CA GLU A 160 -20.69 10.09 -24.10
C GLU A 160 -22.00 10.29 -23.32
N HIS A 161 -22.28 9.43 -22.36
CA HIS A 161 -23.51 9.40 -21.58
C HIS A 161 -23.26 9.64 -20.10
N GLY A 162 -24.20 10.31 -19.45
CA GLY A 162 -24.22 10.48 -17.99
C GLY A 162 -25.36 9.66 -17.37
N GLU A 163 -25.13 9.10 -16.20
CA GLU A 163 -26.09 8.34 -15.41
C GLU A 163 -26.01 8.74 -13.94
N ASP A 164 -27.18 8.88 -13.29
CA ASP A 164 -27.25 9.07 -11.84
C ASP A 164 -27.49 7.70 -11.17
N LEU A 165 -26.59 7.33 -10.27
CA LEU A 165 -26.72 6.11 -9.47
C LEU A 165 -27.13 6.47 -8.05
N ASP A 166 -28.36 6.14 -7.68
CA ASP A 166 -28.82 6.23 -6.30
C ASP A 166 -28.13 5.18 -5.45
N ALA A 167 -27.71 5.56 -4.24
CA ALA A 167 -27.03 4.68 -3.30
C ALA A 167 -27.30 5.08 -1.85
N ASP A 168 -27.41 4.08 -0.97
CA ASP A 168 -27.47 4.27 0.48
C ASP A 168 -26.07 4.55 1.06
N LEU A 169 -25.03 4.12 0.33
CA LEU A 169 -23.64 4.38 0.67
C LEU A 169 -22.76 4.52 -0.59
N VAL A 170 -22.09 5.66 -0.71
CA VAL A 170 -21.03 5.89 -1.69
C VAL A 170 -19.68 5.74 -0.99
N VAL A 171 -18.80 4.91 -1.55
CA VAL A 171 -17.43 4.72 -1.05
C VAL A 171 -16.44 5.22 -2.09
N ASP A 172 -15.75 6.31 -1.80
CA ASP A 172 -14.68 6.82 -2.66
C ASP A 172 -13.35 6.10 -2.39
N ALA A 173 -12.97 5.24 -3.29
CA ALA A 173 -11.69 4.53 -3.34
C ALA A 173 -10.88 4.93 -4.60
N THR A 174 -11.06 6.13 -5.13
CA THR A 174 -10.39 6.63 -6.34
C THR A 174 -8.90 6.95 -6.08
N GLY A 175 -8.46 6.87 -4.83
CA GLY A 175 -7.08 6.87 -4.43
C GLY A 175 -6.47 8.26 -4.22
N ARG A 176 -5.16 8.35 -4.36
CA ARG A 176 -4.34 9.53 -4.06
C ARG A 176 -4.85 10.82 -4.72
N ARG A 177 -5.36 10.71 -5.95
CA ARG A 177 -5.89 11.82 -6.75
C ARG A 177 -7.41 11.99 -6.64
N SER A 178 -8.02 11.48 -5.56
CA SER A 178 -9.45 11.64 -5.32
C SER A 178 -9.86 13.11 -5.38
N ARG A 179 -10.96 13.35 -6.09
CA ARG A 179 -11.65 14.64 -6.18
C ARG A 179 -12.77 14.78 -5.15
N LEU A 180 -12.88 13.84 -4.22
CA LEU A 180 -13.97 13.81 -3.26
C LEU A 180 -14.07 15.10 -2.44
N THR A 181 -12.95 15.69 -2.04
CA THR A 181 -12.93 16.95 -1.28
C THR A 181 -13.53 18.13 -2.06
N ASP A 182 -13.37 18.13 -3.37
CA ASP A 182 -13.99 19.15 -4.24
C ASP A 182 -15.48 18.87 -4.39
N TRP A 183 -15.87 17.63 -4.67
CA TRP A 183 -17.28 17.22 -4.75
C TRP A 183 -18.03 17.45 -3.44
N MET A 184 -17.38 17.29 -2.29
CA MET A 184 -17.98 17.62 -0.99
C MET A 184 -18.27 19.12 -0.88
N ARG A 185 -17.33 20.00 -1.29
CA ARG A 185 -17.53 21.45 -1.27
C ARG A 185 -18.66 21.86 -2.25
N ASP A 186 -18.66 21.30 -3.46
CA ASP A 186 -19.67 21.56 -4.47
C ASP A 186 -21.09 21.15 -3.99
N ALA A 187 -21.16 20.09 -3.18
CA ALA A 187 -22.40 19.61 -2.56
C ALA A 187 -22.73 20.32 -1.22
N GLY A 188 -21.97 21.34 -0.80
CA GLY A 188 -22.19 22.12 0.42
C GLY A 188 -21.68 21.47 1.71
N PHE A 189 -20.88 20.40 1.62
CA PHE A 189 -20.28 19.76 2.79
C PHE A 189 -18.90 20.33 3.15
N VAL A 190 -18.55 20.25 4.43
CA VAL A 190 -17.22 20.60 4.89
C VAL A 190 -16.21 19.52 4.46
N ALA A 191 -15.19 19.92 3.72
CA ALA A 191 -14.10 19.05 3.36
C ALA A 191 -13.06 18.93 4.50
N PRO A 192 -12.39 17.77 4.66
CA PRO A 192 -11.36 17.59 5.67
C PRO A 192 -10.13 18.47 5.40
N ALA A 193 -9.44 18.88 6.46
CA ALA A 193 -8.06 19.34 6.35
C ALA A 193 -7.15 18.21 5.92
N GLU A 194 -5.97 18.53 5.41
CA GLU A 194 -4.98 17.51 5.04
C GLU A 194 -3.58 17.86 5.55
N THR A 195 -2.80 16.80 5.80
CA THR A 195 -1.37 16.91 6.09
C THR A 195 -0.60 16.21 4.98
N VAL A 196 0.42 16.88 4.45
CA VAL A 196 1.30 16.34 3.40
C VAL A 196 2.73 16.37 3.89
N VAL A 197 3.45 15.25 3.72
CA VAL A 197 4.89 15.13 4.01
C VAL A 197 5.56 14.52 2.79
N THR A 198 6.60 15.18 2.30
CA THR A 198 7.36 14.70 1.14
C THR A 198 8.86 14.72 1.42
N ALA A 199 9.55 13.68 0.98
CA ALA A 199 11.00 13.59 0.94
C ALA A 199 11.52 13.63 -0.50
N PHE A 200 10.69 14.03 -1.47
CA PHE A 200 10.99 14.10 -2.89
C PHE A 200 11.62 12.80 -3.40
N LEU A 201 10.95 11.68 -3.08
CA LEU A 201 11.33 10.38 -3.62
C LEU A 201 10.78 10.18 -5.03
N GLY A 202 11.49 9.36 -5.80
CA GLY A 202 11.02 8.85 -7.08
C GLY A 202 11.54 7.46 -7.31
N TYR A 203 10.89 6.75 -8.24
CA TYR A 203 11.23 5.38 -8.61
C TYR A 203 11.42 5.26 -10.10
N SER A 204 12.33 4.33 -10.47
CA SER A 204 12.39 3.77 -11.82
C SER A 204 12.41 2.26 -11.69
N SER A 205 11.63 1.58 -12.52
CA SER A 205 11.51 0.13 -12.47
C SER A 205 11.66 -0.49 -13.85
N ARG A 206 12.22 -1.69 -13.88
CA ARG A 206 12.37 -2.51 -15.08
C ARG A 206 12.20 -3.98 -14.74
N THR A 207 11.57 -4.71 -15.65
CA THR A 207 11.46 -6.17 -15.55
C THR A 207 12.59 -6.84 -16.32
N TYR A 208 13.14 -7.90 -15.75
CA TYR A 208 14.21 -8.72 -16.33
C TYR A 208 13.83 -10.19 -16.37
N GLU A 209 14.41 -10.91 -17.32
CA GLU A 209 14.39 -12.37 -17.32
C GLU A 209 15.24 -12.90 -16.15
N ARG A 210 14.72 -13.90 -15.46
CA ARG A 210 15.48 -14.59 -14.43
C ARG A 210 16.20 -15.78 -15.06
N PRO A 211 17.55 -15.81 -15.07
CA PRO A 211 18.28 -16.93 -15.61
C PRO A 211 17.91 -18.24 -14.89
N PRO A 212 17.64 -19.34 -15.62
CA PRO A 212 17.36 -20.63 -15.02
C PRO A 212 18.61 -21.20 -14.32
N GLY A 213 18.40 -21.94 -13.22
CA GLY A 213 19.47 -22.71 -12.54
C GLY A 213 20.47 -21.91 -11.73
N GLU A 214 20.30 -20.60 -11.57
CA GLU A 214 21.20 -19.77 -10.81
C GLU A 214 20.85 -19.78 -9.30
N GLU A 215 21.51 -20.65 -8.54
CA GLU A 215 21.40 -20.67 -7.07
C GLU A 215 22.30 -19.59 -6.45
N ARG A 216 21.68 -18.54 -5.90
CA ARG A 216 22.38 -17.38 -5.31
C ARG A 216 22.40 -17.38 -3.78
N GLY A 217 21.81 -18.39 -3.13
CA GLY A 217 21.59 -18.39 -1.67
C GLY A 217 20.57 -17.34 -1.20
N TRP A 218 19.84 -16.70 -2.13
CA TRP A 218 18.76 -15.75 -1.89
C TRP A 218 17.83 -15.67 -3.11
N LYS A 219 16.57 -15.30 -2.88
CA LYS A 219 15.56 -15.08 -3.94
C LYS A 219 15.29 -13.62 -4.22
N ALA A 220 15.52 -12.75 -3.23
CA ALA A 220 15.26 -11.32 -3.34
C ALA A 220 16.37 -10.50 -2.69
N VAL A 221 16.56 -9.26 -3.15
CA VAL A 221 17.53 -8.31 -2.58
C VAL A 221 16.83 -7.00 -2.27
N PHE A 222 17.15 -6.41 -1.12
CA PHE A 222 16.80 -5.05 -0.79
C PHE A 222 18.03 -4.29 -0.28
N ILE A 223 18.42 -3.24 -0.98
CA ILE A 223 19.44 -2.27 -0.58
C ILE A 223 18.69 -1.02 -0.15
N GLN A 224 18.54 -0.83 1.15
CA GLN A 224 17.79 0.30 1.71
C GLN A 224 18.64 1.57 1.67
N ALA A 225 18.02 2.73 1.41
CA ALA A 225 18.64 4.03 1.62
C ALA A 225 19.04 4.21 3.09
N ALA A 226 20.00 5.08 3.35
CA ALA A 226 20.47 5.44 4.69
C ALA A 226 20.63 6.97 4.81
N PRO A 227 19.52 7.75 4.69
CA PRO A 227 19.60 9.19 4.77
C PRO A 227 20.15 9.66 6.13
N PRO A 228 20.92 10.74 6.21
CA PRO A 228 21.31 11.61 5.09
C PRO A 228 22.54 11.12 4.29
N LEU A 229 23.17 9.98 4.67
CA LEU A 229 24.42 9.49 4.09
C LEU A 229 24.25 8.94 2.67
N SER A 230 23.12 8.32 2.38
CA SER A 230 22.78 7.77 1.06
C SER A 230 21.28 7.86 0.82
N ASN A 231 20.89 8.56 -0.24
CA ASN A 231 19.49 8.76 -0.61
C ASN A 231 18.96 7.68 -1.57
N ARG A 232 19.84 6.75 -2.00
CA ARG A 232 19.55 5.77 -3.05
C ARG A 232 19.24 4.40 -2.47
N ALA A 233 18.23 3.77 -3.03
CA ALA A 233 17.76 2.43 -2.67
C ALA A 233 17.58 1.57 -3.92
N GLY A 234 17.54 0.26 -3.75
CA GLY A 234 17.22 -0.66 -4.84
C GLY A 234 16.64 -1.95 -4.32
N VAL A 235 15.66 -2.48 -5.04
CA VAL A 235 15.03 -3.77 -4.72
C VAL A 235 14.96 -4.63 -5.97
N LEU A 236 15.16 -5.93 -5.79
CA LEU A 236 15.02 -6.95 -6.84
C LEU A 236 14.23 -8.12 -6.26
N PHE A 237 13.05 -8.37 -6.79
CA PHE A 237 12.20 -9.46 -6.36
C PHE A 237 11.77 -10.32 -7.56
N PRO A 238 11.65 -11.65 -7.37
CA PRO A 238 11.05 -12.49 -8.38
C PRO A 238 9.56 -12.17 -8.48
N ILE A 239 9.04 -12.32 -9.69
CA ILE A 239 7.61 -12.30 -9.98
C ILE A 239 7.27 -13.50 -10.85
N GLU A 240 5.99 -13.77 -11.08
CA GLU A 240 5.50 -14.84 -11.94
C GLU A 240 6.14 -14.80 -13.34
N GLY A 241 6.10 -15.93 -14.06
CA GLY A 241 6.67 -16.05 -15.41
C GLY A 241 8.20 -16.06 -15.46
N ASN A 242 8.86 -16.52 -14.39
CA ASN A 242 10.32 -16.56 -14.27
C ASN A 242 11.00 -15.21 -14.53
N ARG A 243 10.44 -14.15 -13.97
CA ARG A 243 10.90 -12.76 -14.14
C ARG A 243 11.37 -12.16 -12.83
N TRP A 244 12.19 -11.14 -12.92
CA TRP A 244 12.49 -10.23 -11.84
C TRP A 244 11.91 -8.84 -12.09
N CYS A 245 11.37 -8.22 -11.06
CA CYS A 245 11.08 -6.79 -11.02
C CYS A 245 12.19 -6.09 -10.23
N CYS A 246 12.91 -5.20 -10.89
CA CYS A 246 13.90 -4.32 -10.28
C CYS A 246 13.31 -2.92 -10.15
N THR A 247 13.32 -2.38 -8.93
CA THR A 247 12.93 -0.98 -8.68
C THR A 247 14.09 -0.25 -8.00
N LEU A 248 14.54 0.83 -8.60
CA LEU A 248 15.48 1.78 -8.01
C LEU A 248 14.70 2.94 -7.42
N GLY A 249 15.11 3.42 -6.26
CA GLY A 249 14.52 4.56 -5.57
C GLY A 249 15.57 5.62 -5.24
N GLY A 250 15.18 6.87 -5.27
CA GLY A 250 16.03 7.95 -4.83
C GLY A 250 15.22 9.04 -4.16
N GLY A 251 15.64 9.46 -2.98
CA GLY A 251 15.06 10.55 -2.21
C GLY A 251 15.82 11.85 -2.41
N ASN A 252 15.33 12.92 -1.78
CA ASN A 252 16.05 14.20 -1.78
C ASN A 252 16.29 14.77 -3.20
N LYS A 253 15.34 14.47 -4.13
CA LYS A 253 15.38 14.81 -5.58
C LYS A 253 16.44 14.06 -6.39
N GLU A 254 17.13 13.06 -5.82
CA GLU A 254 18.03 12.19 -6.57
C GLU A 254 17.23 11.10 -7.33
N TYR A 255 16.37 11.51 -8.24
CA TYR A 255 15.48 10.62 -8.96
C TYR A 255 16.23 9.62 -9.84
N PRO A 256 15.92 8.32 -9.79
CA PRO A 256 16.47 7.36 -10.74
C PRO A 256 16.04 7.73 -12.17
N PRO A 257 16.94 7.58 -13.16
CA PRO A 257 16.69 7.95 -14.54
C PRO A 257 15.75 6.97 -15.27
N GLN A 258 15.27 7.41 -16.44
CA GLN A 258 14.49 6.61 -17.37
C GLN A 258 15.37 6.00 -18.48
N ASP A 259 16.51 6.58 -18.77
CA ASP A 259 17.48 6.02 -19.71
C ASP A 259 18.07 4.70 -19.18
N GLU A 260 18.28 3.73 -20.08
CA GLU A 260 18.72 2.37 -19.72
C GLU A 260 20.16 2.33 -19.19
N ALA A 261 21.07 3.07 -19.81
CA ALA A 261 22.47 3.10 -19.40
C ALA A 261 22.64 3.82 -18.07
N GLU A 262 21.92 4.93 -17.89
CA GLU A 262 21.88 5.69 -16.65
C GLU A 262 21.20 4.91 -15.53
N PHE A 263 20.14 4.07 -15.83
CA PHE A 263 19.51 3.18 -14.87
C PHE A 263 20.51 2.18 -14.30
N LEU A 264 21.35 1.56 -15.16
CA LEU A 264 22.41 0.66 -14.72
C LEU A 264 23.52 1.41 -13.94
N ALA A 265 23.88 2.62 -14.35
CA ALA A 265 24.82 3.46 -13.61
C ALA A 265 24.28 3.84 -12.23
N PHE A 266 23.00 4.16 -12.11
CA PHE A 266 22.34 4.39 -10.82
C PHE A 266 22.37 3.15 -9.94
N ALA A 267 22.08 1.96 -10.48
CA ALA A 267 22.15 0.70 -9.75
C ALA A 267 23.58 0.41 -9.25
N ARG A 268 24.62 0.76 -10.03
CA ARG A 268 26.03 0.64 -9.63
C ARG A 268 26.37 1.55 -8.44
N SER A 269 25.73 2.71 -8.33
CA SER A 269 25.97 3.69 -7.29
C SER A 269 25.30 3.38 -5.94
N LEU A 270 24.56 2.27 -5.83
CA LEU A 270 23.96 1.83 -4.58
C LEU A 270 25.04 1.43 -3.56
N ARG A 271 24.67 1.39 -2.28
CA ARG A 271 25.55 1.04 -1.16
C ARG A 271 26.18 -0.36 -1.26
N ALA A 272 25.70 -1.21 -2.18
CA ALA A 272 26.27 -2.54 -2.46
C ALA A 272 26.03 -2.91 -3.93
N PRO A 273 26.98 -3.61 -4.57
CA PRO A 273 26.95 -3.87 -6.02
C PRO A 273 26.01 -5.01 -6.43
N VAL A 274 25.57 -5.86 -5.49
CA VAL A 274 24.87 -7.12 -5.76
C VAL A 274 23.68 -6.99 -6.73
N LEU A 275 22.92 -5.89 -6.64
CA LEU A 275 21.79 -5.65 -7.52
C LEU A 275 22.26 -5.34 -8.95
N HIS A 276 23.23 -4.45 -9.09
CA HIS A 276 23.85 -4.11 -10.38
C HIS A 276 24.48 -5.33 -11.05
N GLU A 277 25.22 -6.15 -10.31
CA GLU A 277 25.87 -7.37 -10.84
C GLU A 277 24.86 -8.35 -11.46
N VAL A 278 23.65 -8.40 -10.90
CA VAL A 278 22.58 -9.24 -11.43
C VAL A 278 21.95 -8.64 -12.68
N ILE A 279 21.46 -7.40 -12.59
CA ILE A 279 20.67 -6.81 -13.68
C ILE A 279 21.51 -6.44 -14.89
N SER A 280 22.82 -6.18 -14.74
CA SER A 280 23.73 -5.91 -15.86
C SER A 280 23.95 -7.12 -16.79
N ARG A 281 23.65 -8.35 -16.29
CA ARG A 281 23.79 -9.60 -17.07
C ARG A 281 22.43 -10.19 -17.48
N ALA A 282 21.35 -9.69 -16.90
CA ALA A 282 20.00 -10.20 -17.16
C ALA A 282 19.39 -9.53 -18.40
N ARG A 283 18.66 -10.30 -19.20
CA ARG A 283 17.96 -9.76 -20.38
C ARG A 283 16.80 -8.89 -19.93
N PRO A 284 16.71 -7.62 -20.34
CA PRO A 284 15.57 -6.77 -20.02
C PRO A 284 14.33 -7.20 -20.79
N LEU A 285 13.17 -7.14 -20.16
CA LEU A 285 11.86 -7.54 -20.70
C LEU A 285 10.89 -6.36 -20.86
N SER A 286 11.22 -5.20 -20.31
CA SER A 286 10.39 -4.00 -20.42
C SER A 286 11.25 -2.74 -20.59
N PRO A 287 10.67 -1.63 -21.06
CA PRO A 287 11.30 -0.31 -20.91
C PRO A 287 11.39 0.05 -19.42
N VAL A 288 12.13 1.10 -19.09
CA VAL A 288 12.20 1.68 -17.75
C VAL A 288 10.95 2.53 -17.50
N ALA A 289 10.15 2.18 -16.51
CA ALA A 289 8.99 2.96 -16.06
C ALA A 289 9.38 3.85 -14.87
N THR A 290 8.87 5.09 -14.81
CA THR A 290 9.16 6.06 -13.74
C THR A 290 7.91 6.47 -12.98
N TYR A 291 8.05 6.77 -11.68
CA TYR A 291 6.97 7.26 -10.83
C TYR A 291 7.48 8.25 -9.78
N ARG A 292 6.76 9.37 -9.59
CA ARG A 292 7.18 10.46 -8.69
C ARG A 292 6.08 10.97 -7.74
N ALA A 293 4.86 10.42 -7.80
CA ALA A 293 3.78 10.83 -6.89
C ALA A 293 3.88 10.04 -5.57
N THR A 294 4.87 10.38 -4.74
CA THR A 294 5.30 9.58 -3.59
C THR A 294 5.09 10.25 -2.23
N GLU A 295 4.56 11.49 -2.19
CA GLU A 295 4.28 12.17 -0.94
C GLU A 295 3.33 11.36 -0.04
N ASN A 296 3.56 11.41 1.27
CA ASN A 296 2.55 10.97 2.24
C ASN A 296 1.48 12.04 2.34
N ARG A 297 0.21 11.63 2.29
CA ARG A 297 -0.95 12.55 2.36
C ARG A 297 -2.01 11.94 3.25
N TRP A 298 -2.43 12.63 4.29
CA TRP A 298 -3.52 12.21 5.15
C TRP A 298 -4.61 13.28 5.19
N ARG A 299 -5.79 12.96 4.66
CA ARG A 299 -6.99 13.77 4.78
C ARG A 299 -7.68 13.43 6.09
N LEU A 300 -7.86 14.42 6.94
CA LEU A 300 -8.24 14.25 8.35
C LEU A 300 -9.76 14.12 8.52
N TYR A 301 -10.38 13.18 7.80
CA TYR A 301 -11.83 12.94 7.89
C TYR A 301 -12.32 12.64 9.30
N HIS A 302 -11.47 12.08 10.17
CA HIS A 302 -11.78 11.80 11.57
C HIS A 302 -11.88 13.04 12.46
N GLU A 303 -11.46 14.20 11.96
CA GLU A 303 -11.57 15.51 12.64
C GLU A 303 -12.83 16.29 12.20
N LEU A 304 -13.55 15.80 11.19
CA LEU A 304 -14.82 16.44 10.79
C LEU A 304 -15.85 16.34 11.92
N ALA A 305 -16.41 17.50 12.31
CA ALA A 305 -17.46 17.56 13.33
C ALA A 305 -18.72 16.77 12.91
N ALA A 306 -19.07 16.86 11.63
CA ALA A 306 -20.22 16.19 11.04
C ALA A 306 -19.85 15.67 9.63
N PRO A 307 -19.21 14.48 9.51
CA PRO A 307 -19.00 13.88 8.21
C PRO A 307 -20.36 13.52 7.60
N PRO A 308 -20.58 13.74 6.29
CA PRO A 308 -21.88 13.49 5.64
C PRO A 308 -22.27 12.03 5.71
N GLU A 309 -23.51 11.74 6.10
CA GLU A 309 -24.08 10.39 6.00
C GLU A 309 -24.21 9.96 4.55
N GLY A 310 -24.13 8.66 4.29
CA GLY A 310 -24.17 8.09 2.95
C GLY A 310 -22.83 8.19 2.18
N LEU A 311 -21.74 8.68 2.81
CA LEU A 311 -20.44 8.85 2.16
C LEU A 311 -19.27 8.37 3.02
N VAL A 312 -18.35 7.60 2.43
CA VAL A 312 -17.04 7.24 3.03
C VAL A 312 -15.93 7.38 2.02
N ALA A 313 -14.85 8.03 2.37
CA ALA A 313 -13.56 7.91 1.67
C ALA A 313 -12.82 6.67 2.17
N PHE A 314 -12.04 5.99 1.28
CA PHE A 314 -11.40 4.73 1.61
C PHE A 314 -10.01 4.60 0.97
N GLY A 315 -9.08 3.89 1.63
CA GLY A 315 -7.73 3.65 1.13
C GLY A 315 -6.93 4.94 0.94
N ASP A 316 -6.26 5.08 -0.20
CA ASP A 316 -5.44 6.24 -0.51
C ASP A 316 -6.25 7.54 -0.69
N SER A 317 -7.58 7.46 -0.80
CA SER A 317 -8.46 8.64 -0.76
C SER A 317 -8.52 9.25 0.65
N VAL A 318 -8.20 8.47 1.70
CA VAL A 318 -8.05 8.95 3.08
C VAL A 318 -6.59 9.19 3.41
N CYS A 319 -5.77 8.14 3.28
CA CYS A 319 -4.35 8.21 3.64
C CYS A 319 -3.49 7.47 2.62
N ALA A 320 -2.74 8.23 1.84
CA ALA A 320 -1.78 7.74 0.89
C ALA A 320 -0.37 7.81 1.49
N PHE A 321 0.38 6.72 1.39
CA PHE A 321 1.74 6.62 1.91
C PHE A 321 2.77 6.73 0.79
N ASN A 322 3.98 7.13 1.14
CA ASN A 322 5.12 6.92 0.28
C ASN A 322 5.29 5.41 0.00
N PRO A 323 5.25 4.98 -1.28
CA PRO A 323 5.25 3.55 -1.62
C PRO A 323 6.49 2.78 -1.17
N VAL A 324 7.61 3.45 -0.87
CA VAL A 324 8.87 2.81 -0.41
C VAL A 324 8.68 1.94 0.83
N TYR A 325 7.68 2.24 1.66
CA TYR A 325 7.41 1.50 2.89
C TYR A 325 6.56 0.24 2.67
N GLY A 326 5.97 0.06 1.48
CA GLY A 326 5.18 -1.11 1.12
C GLY A 326 3.88 -1.31 1.92
N GLN A 327 3.37 -0.25 2.58
CA GLN A 327 2.27 -0.35 3.55
C GLN A 327 0.87 -0.18 2.94
N GLY A 328 0.74 0.51 1.79
CA GLY A 328 -0.54 0.99 1.27
C GLY A 328 -1.62 -0.08 1.13
N ILE A 329 -1.30 -1.22 0.47
CA ILE A 329 -2.28 -2.31 0.29
C ILE A 329 -2.67 -2.94 1.64
N THR A 330 -1.69 -3.13 2.54
CA THR A 330 -1.95 -3.70 3.87
C THR A 330 -2.82 -2.79 4.72
N VAL A 331 -2.61 -1.46 4.67
CA VAL A 331 -3.46 -0.50 5.37
C VAL A 331 -4.86 -0.45 4.76
N ALA A 332 -5.00 -0.56 3.44
CA ALA A 332 -6.31 -0.68 2.79
C ALA A 332 -7.03 -1.97 3.23
N ALA A 333 -6.31 -3.09 3.35
CA ALA A 333 -6.88 -4.35 3.85
C ALA A 333 -7.33 -4.23 5.32
N LEU A 334 -6.54 -3.60 6.18
CA LEU A 334 -6.94 -3.28 7.55
C LEU A 334 -8.17 -2.35 7.58
N GLY A 335 -8.22 -1.35 6.69
CA GLY A 335 -9.37 -0.48 6.52
C GLY A 335 -10.65 -1.23 6.12
N ALA A 336 -10.53 -2.27 5.28
CA ALA A 336 -11.65 -3.13 4.91
C ALA A 336 -12.18 -3.94 6.11
N VAL A 337 -11.29 -4.44 6.96
CA VAL A 337 -11.68 -5.09 8.23
C VAL A 337 -12.47 -4.11 9.11
N VAL A 338 -11.97 -2.89 9.28
CA VAL A 338 -12.66 -1.83 10.06
C VAL A 338 -14.02 -1.50 9.44
N LEU A 339 -14.09 -1.30 8.12
CA LEU A 339 -15.36 -1.00 7.44
C LEU A 339 -16.38 -2.12 7.65
N GLY A 340 -15.97 -3.37 7.49
CA GLY A 340 -16.83 -4.53 7.72
C GLY A 340 -17.32 -4.64 9.17
N GLN A 341 -16.47 -4.32 10.17
CA GLN A 341 -16.87 -4.31 11.59
C GLN A 341 -17.89 -3.21 11.88
N VAL A 342 -17.64 -2.00 11.37
CA VAL A 342 -18.55 -0.86 11.56
C VAL A 342 -19.89 -1.09 10.88
N LEU A 343 -19.92 -1.68 9.69
CA LEU A 343 -21.16 -2.05 9.00
C LEU A 343 -21.98 -3.07 9.80
N ARG A 344 -21.38 -4.17 10.23
CA ARG A 344 -22.06 -5.23 11.01
C ARG A 344 -22.58 -4.76 12.36
N SER A 345 -21.97 -3.76 12.98
CA SER A 345 -22.45 -3.23 14.26
C SER A 345 -23.83 -2.56 14.19
N GLY A 346 -24.32 -2.25 13.00
CA GLY A 346 -25.66 -1.71 12.76
C GLY A 346 -25.98 -0.33 13.37
N ALA A 347 -25.13 0.29 14.19
CA ALA A 347 -25.38 1.57 14.85
C ALA A 347 -25.27 2.79 13.92
N GLY A 348 -26.02 3.91 14.13
CA GLY A 348 -25.99 5.12 13.31
C GLY A 348 -24.63 5.81 13.25
N GLY A 349 -24.47 6.81 12.37
CA GLY A 349 -23.23 7.56 12.23
C GLY A 349 -22.07 6.73 11.67
N LEU A 350 -22.34 5.94 10.64
CA LEU A 350 -21.36 5.06 10.00
C LEU A 350 -20.08 5.81 9.61
N PRO A 351 -20.11 6.97 8.90
CA PRO A 351 -18.90 7.66 8.49
C PRO A 351 -18.03 8.09 9.68
N ARG A 352 -18.66 8.66 10.72
CA ARG A 352 -17.95 9.13 11.91
C ARG A 352 -17.24 8.00 12.68
N ARG A 353 -17.91 6.86 12.82
CA ARG A 353 -17.32 5.67 13.49
C ARG A 353 -16.20 5.07 12.67
N PHE A 354 -16.44 4.91 11.37
CA PHE A 354 -15.45 4.38 10.45
C PHE A 354 -14.16 5.22 10.47
N TYR A 355 -14.27 6.54 10.30
CA TYR A 355 -13.09 7.40 10.28
C TYR A 355 -12.33 7.42 11.61
N ARG A 356 -13.03 7.35 12.75
CA ARG A 356 -12.38 7.27 14.06
C ARG A 356 -11.56 5.98 14.20
N GLU A 357 -12.11 4.85 13.83
CA GLU A 357 -11.45 3.55 13.93
C GLU A 357 -10.36 3.39 12.89
N LEU A 358 -10.58 3.88 11.67
CA LEU A 358 -9.57 3.92 10.63
C LEU A 358 -8.37 4.78 11.03
N ALA A 359 -8.60 5.93 11.67
CA ALA A 359 -7.51 6.79 12.14
C ALA A 359 -6.61 6.09 13.16
N ALA A 360 -7.17 5.22 14.02
CA ALA A 360 -6.38 4.41 14.94
C ALA A 360 -5.45 3.42 14.20
N VAL A 361 -5.94 2.80 13.12
CA VAL A 361 -5.15 1.92 12.25
C VAL A 361 -4.07 2.68 11.49
N VAL A 362 -4.41 3.83 10.93
CA VAL A 362 -3.52 4.64 10.07
C VAL A 362 -2.39 5.31 10.85
N ARG A 363 -2.62 5.69 12.11
CA ARG A 363 -1.70 6.51 12.91
C ARG A 363 -0.28 5.95 12.98
N SER A 364 -0.12 4.65 13.24
CA SER A 364 1.20 4.02 13.37
C SER A 364 1.96 3.96 12.03
N PRO A 365 1.36 3.46 10.92
CA PRO A 365 1.96 3.53 9.59
C PRO A 365 2.31 4.97 9.16
N TRP A 366 1.45 5.94 9.45
CA TRP A 366 1.69 7.35 9.15
C TRP A 366 2.91 7.89 9.89
N MET A 367 2.99 7.68 11.20
CA MET A 367 4.14 8.12 12.00
C MET A 367 5.44 7.49 11.52
N LEU A 368 5.42 6.20 11.18
CA LEU A 368 6.60 5.51 10.66
C LEU A 368 7.03 6.12 9.32
N ALA A 369 6.13 6.22 8.35
CA ALA A 369 6.44 6.74 7.03
C ALA A 369 6.95 8.19 7.07
N THR A 370 6.24 9.07 7.79
CA THR A 370 6.60 10.49 7.85
C THR A 370 7.87 10.75 8.68
N SER A 371 8.11 9.97 9.75
CA SER A 371 9.35 10.11 10.50
C SER A 371 10.57 9.67 9.70
N GLU A 372 10.45 8.62 8.89
CA GLU A 372 11.52 8.18 8.01
C GLU A 372 11.75 9.16 6.85
N ASP A 373 10.68 9.71 6.24
CA ASP A 373 10.80 10.74 5.22
C ASP A 373 11.50 12.00 5.75
N CYS A 374 11.25 12.38 7.01
CA CYS A 374 11.93 13.52 7.66
C CYS A 374 13.42 13.31 7.92
N ARG A 375 14.01 12.15 7.62
CA ARG A 375 15.46 11.94 7.66
C ARG A 375 16.18 12.56 6.45
N TYR A 376 15.45 12.79 5.37
CA TYR A 376 15.99 13.41 4.17
C TYR A 376 16.11 14.94 4.36
N PRO A 377 17.27 15.55 4.04
CA PRO A 377 17.51 16.98 4.27
C PRO A 377 16.51 17.93 3.61
N LEU A 378 15.99 17.57 2.43
CA LEU A 378 15.01 18.40 1.70
C LEU A 378 13.56 18.05 2.02
N ALA A 379 13.29 17.21 3.04
CA ALA A 379 11.92 16.85 3.40
C ALA A 379 11.09 18.06 3.84
N GLU A 380 9.84 18.11 3.37
CA GLU A 380 8.90 19.18 3.66
C GLU A 380 7.63 18.66 4.33
N GLY A 381 6.90 19.51 5.06
CA GLY A 381 5.61 19.24 5.69
C GLY A 381 5.67 18.42 6.97
N GLY A 382 6.81 17.82 7.30
CA GLY A 382 7.00 17.03 8.51
C GLY A 382 7.63 17.83 9.67
N ARG A 383 7.37 17.38 10.91
CA ARG A 383 7.99 17.95 12.11
C ARG A 383 8.72 16.87 12.91
N LEU A 384 10.04 16.99 13.02
CA LEU A 384 10.85 16.16 13.92
C LEU A 384 10.85 16.77 15.33
N THR A 385 9.91 16.33 16.17
CA THR A 385 9.93 16.68 17.59
C THR A 385 11.11 15.99 18.30
N ARG A 386 11.48 16.45 19.50
CA ARG A 386 12.51 15.79 20.33
C ARG A 386 12.18 14.32 20.58
N GLY A 387 10.89 14.01 20.84
CA GLY A 387 10.44 12.63 21.06
C GLY A 387 10.62 11.74 19.82
N VAL A 388 10.28 12.26 18.63
CA VAL A 388 10.49 11.53 17.36
C VAL A 388 11.97 11.26 17.12
N ARG A 389 12.86 12.22 17.36
CA ARG A 389 14.33 12.02 17.22
C ARG A 389 14.88 10.96 18.18
N VAL A 390 14.41 10.93 19.43
CA VAL A 390 14.79 9.89 20.40
C VAL A 390 14.30 8.53 19.92
N MET A 391 13.06 8.46 19.43
CA MET A 391 12.50 7.23 18.86
C MET A 391 13.29 6.74 17.65
N GLN A 392 13.63 7.64 16.71
CA GLN A 392 14.46 7.29 15.56
C GLN A 392 15.81 6.69 15.99
N LYS A 393 16.52 7.31 16.96
CA LYS A 393 17.78 6.77 17.49
C LYS A 393 17.62 5.38 18.10
N TYR A 394 16.52 5.13 18.79
CA TYR A 394 16.21 3.81 19.34
C TYR A 394 15.97 2.78 18.21
N VAL A 395 15.14 3.13 17.22
CA VAL A 395 14.87 2.27 16.06
C VAL A 395 16.15 1.99 15.27
N ASP A 396 17.02 2.99 15.06
CA ASP A 396 18.33 2.81 14.41
C ASP A 396 19.19 1.77 15.15
N ARG A 397 19.17 1.82 16.49
CA ARG A 397 19.87 0.84 17.28
C ARG A 397 19.24 -0.55 17.19
N VAL A 398 17.90 -0.66 17.20
CA VAL A 398 17.19 -1.93 16.95
C VAL A 398 17.61 -2.52 15.61
N VAL A 399 17.63 -1.71 14.55
CA VAL A 399 18.03 -2.12 13.21
C VAL A 399 19.50 -2.59 13.20
N ALA A 400 20.40 -1.86 13.82
CA ALA A 400 21.81 -2.23 13.91
C ALA A 400 22.02 -3.55 14.69
N VAL A 401 21.35 -3.73 15.84
CA VAL A 401 21.40 -4.97 16.62
C VAL A 401 20.78 -6.13 15.86
N SER A 402 19.70 -5.89 15.09
CA SER A 402 19.04 -6.90 14.25
C SER A 402 19.95 -7.49 13.17
N CYS A 403 21.06 -6.83 12.84
CA CYS A 403 22.06 -7.37 11.90
C CYS A 403 22.96 -8.46 12.51
N ARG A 404 22.91 -8.68 13.84
CA ARG A 404 23.76 -9.64 14.55
C ARG A 404 23.04 -10.47 15.62
N ASP A 405 21.81 -10.09 16.00
CA ASP A 405 20.97 -10.82 16.98
C ASP A 405 19.70 -11.33 16.30
N LEU A 406 19.56 -12.64 16.17
CA LEU A 406 18.42 -13.28 15.51
C LEU A 406 17.08 -13.06 16.22
N THR A 407 17.09 -12.90 17.56
CA THR A 407 15.88 -12.62 18.35
C THR A 407 15.35 -11.23 18.01
N VAL A 408 16.23 -10.23 18.00
CA VAL A 408 15.88 -8.86 17.63
C VAL A 408 15.49 -8.81 16.15
N ARG A 409 16.24 -9.52 15.27
CA ARG A 409 15.95 -9.59 13.84
C ARG A 409 14.56 -10.14 13.57
N ARG A 410 14.21 -11.28 14.18
CA ARG A 410 12.89 -11.89 14.00
C ARG A 410 11.76 -10.95 14.44
N LEU A 411 11.87 -10.34 15.62
CA LEU A 411 10.88 -9.41 16.12
C LEU A 411 10.74 -8.16 15.22
N TRP A 412 11.89 -7.62 14.75
CA TRP A 412 11.87 -6.50 13.83
C TRP A 412 11.16 -6.83 12.51
N LEU A 413 11.38 -8.04 11.95
CA LEU A 413 10.66 -8.53 10.77
C LEU A 413 9.16 -8.69 11.04
N GLU A 414 8.76 -9.22 12.20
CA GLU A 414 7.35 -9.34 12.58
C GLU A 414 6.66 -7.97 12.69
N VAL A 415 7.35 -6.96 13.25
CA VAL A 415 6.85 -5.58 13.32
C VAL A 415 6.80 -4.96 11.92
N PHE A 416 7.84 -5.14 11.10
CA PHE A 416 7.87 -4.67 9.72
C PHE A 416 6.69 -5.22 8.90
N HIS A 417 6.36 -6.49 9.08
CA HIS A 417 5.22 -7.14 8.40
C HIS A 417 3.86 -6.88 9.06
N MET A 418 3.79 -5.97 10.03
CA MET A 418 2.57 -5.61 10.78
C MET A 418 1.90 -6.79 11.51
N LEU A 419 2.65 -7.87 11.81
CA LEU A 419 2.18 -9.01 12.62
C LEU A 419 2.21 -8.68 14.10
N LYS A 420 3.07 -7.76 14.52
CA LYS A 420 3.17 -7.23 15.88
C LYS A 420 3.18 -5.69 15.86
N PRO A 421 2.64 -5.07 16.91
CA PRO A 421 2.69 -3.61 17.01
C PRO A 421 4.13 -3.12 17.27
N PRO A 422 4.49 -1.89 16.86
CA PRO A 422 5.82 -1.30 17.13
C PRO A 422 6.21 -1.29 18.61
N SER A 423 5.23 -1.21 19.53
CA SER A 423 5.47 -1.31 20.98
C SER A 423 6.13 -2.61 21.42
N ALA A 424 6.03 -3.68 20.63
CA ALA A 424 6.73 -4.94 20.90
C ALA A 424 8.26 -4.81 20.96
N LEU A 425 8.82 -3.81 20.23
CA LEU A 425 10.25 -3.52 20.26
C LEU A 425 10.73 -2.98 21.61
N PHE A 426 9.84 -2.54 22.50
CA PHE A 426 10.14 -2.01 23.83
C PHE A 426 9.96 -3.03 24.96
N ARG A 427 9.75 -4.30 24.64
CA ARG A 427 9.69 -5.36 25.65
C ARG A 427 11.01 -5.46 26.42
N PRO A 428 10.99 -5.73 27.74
CA PRO A 428 12.22 -5.70 28.59
C PRO A 428 13.38 -6.53 28.03
N HIS A 429 13.12 -7.75 27.55
CA HIS A 429 14.13 -8.63 26.99
C HIS A 429 14.74 -8.12 25.67
N ILE A 430 13.98 -7.30 24.89
CA ILE A 430 14.48 -6.65 23.68
C ILE A 430 15.27 -5.40 24.06
N LEU A 431 14.73 -4.57 24.97
CA LEU A 431 15.44 -3.40 25.49
C LEU A 431 16.83 -3.79 26.03
N GLY A 432 16.92 -4.86 26.84
CA GLY A 432 18.20 -5.37 27.32
C GLY A 432 19.18 -5.69 26.18
N ARG A 433 18.73 -6.43 25.15
CA ARG A 433 19.57 -6.78 23.98
C ARG A 433 19.99 -5.55 23.17
N VAL A 434 19.08 -4.58 22.99
CA VAL A 434 19.33 -3.36 22.22
C VAL A 434 20.26 -2.41 22.97
N VAL A 435 20.13 -2.29 24.29
CA VAL A 435 20.97 -1.39 25.11
C VAL A 435 22.33 -2.04 25.40
N LEU A 436 22.38 -3.30 25.82
CA LEU A 436 23.60 -4.00 26.22
C LEU A 436 24.36 -4.65 25.04
N GLY A 437 23.66 -5.07 24.00
CA GLY A 437 24.25 -5.71 22.81
C GLY A 437 25.00 -4.75 21.88
N GLY A 438 25.43 -3.61 22.37
CA GLY A 438 26.12 -2.56 21.64
C GLY A 438 27.59 -2.39 22.01
N ALA A 439 28.13 -3.29 22.84
CA ALA A 439 29.55 -3.37 23.12
C ALA A 439 30.25 -4.35 22.18
#